data_f7c3b5fcefe2c679f3456684e283a7e5
#
_entry.id   f7c3b5fcefe2c679f3456684e283a7e5
#
_cell.length_a   1.000
_cell.length_b   1.000
_cell.length_c   1.000
_cell.angle_alpha   90.00
_cell.angle_beta   90.00
_cell.angle_gamma   90.00
#
_symmetry.space_group_name_H-M   'P 1'
#
loop_
_entity.id
_entity.type
_entity.pdbx_description
1 polymer ?
#
loop_
_entity_poly.entity_id
_entity_poly.type
_entity_poly.pdbx_seq_one_letter_code
_entity_poly.pdbx_strand_id
1 'polypeptide(L)'
;IKQKDIFALNEAYNRYSWQAFMAINWPVAKDGKAKAKFTDKGDPSWLGWKEAFQVYRADGQKPAPWGSPRTESGLNINEKILSNNDARILLSSKTPTHSDNFNIDDETDQAFAGELFDQNGNVVVYEVLMNQIEFDYVVENELYNLNGQLNFSSTGAIADFPAGDYVNQYLGAVEIKFAWKLLEDTDKKERYFQNEAYIYNKDSKLVKKHFGLIGMHISQKTPTGKQWVWSTFEHIDNLDQNVIIDKNGSTTVIHPTLTDPNCEIC
;
A
#
# COMPACT_ATOMS: atom_id res chain seq x y z
N ILE A 1 -13.61 -29.08 13.90
CA ILE A 1 -13.23 -28.99 12.48
C ILE A 1 -12.29 -30.14 12.19
N LYS A 2 -12.58 -30.96 11.17
CA LYS A 2 -11.68 -32.05 10.78
C LYS A 2 -10.47 -31.47 10.04
N GLN A 3 -9.29 -32.09 10.17
CA GLN A 3 -8.05 -31.60 9.57
C GLN A 3 -8.18 -31.33 8.06
N LYS A 4 -8.86 -32.20 7.30
CA LYS A 4 -9.12 -32.00 5.87
C LYS A 4 -9.94 -30.74 5.55
N ASP A 5 -10.81 -30.31 6.49
CA ASP A 5 -11.62 -29.10 6.30
C ASP A 5 -10.76 -27.83 6.48
N ILE A 6 -9.71 -27.90 7.30
CA ILE A 6 -8.74 -26.82 7.48
C ILE A 6 -7.94 -26.61 6.19
N PHE A 7 -7.46 -27.68 5.56
CA PHE A 7 -6.73 -27.58 4.29
C PHE A 7 -7.60 -27.02 3.16
N ALA A 8 -8.84 -27.49 3.05
CA ALA A 8 -9.78 -26.97 2.05
C ALA A 8 -10.10 -25.48 2.28
N LEU A 9 -10.21 -25.06 3.54
CA LEU A 9 -10.42 -23.66 3.90
C LEU A 9 -9.21 -22.81 3.53
N ASN A 10 -7.98 -23.24 3.88
CA ASN A 10 -6.75 -22.56 3.50
C ASN A 10 -6.61 -22.41 1.98
N GLU A 11 -6.90 -23.48 1.23
CA GLU A 11 -6.88 -23.42 -0.23
C GLU A 11 -7.87 -22.40 -0.79
N ALA A 12 -9.08 -22.33 -0.22
CA ALA A 12 -10.09 -21.35 -0.61
C ALA A 12 -9.64 -19.91 -0.32
N TYR A 13 -9.04 -19.64 0.86
CA TYR A 13 -8.49 -18.33 1.19
C TYR A 13 -7.30 -17.97 0.29
N ASN A 14 -6.38 -18.90 0.04
CA ASN A 14 -5.25 -18.66 -0.87
C ASN A 14 -5.71 -18.34 -2.29
N ARG A 15 -6.70 -19.08 -2.79
CA ARG A 15 -7.30 -18.80 -4.11
C ARG A 15 -7.95 -17.42 -4.16
N TYR A 16 -8.72 -17.07 -3.12
CA TYR A 16 -9.32 -15.75 -2.99
C TYR A 16 -8.26 -14.65 -2.98
N SER A 17 -7.20 -14.81 -2.18
CA SER A 17 -6.10 -13.83 -2.08
C SER A 17 -5.43 -13.59 -3.43
N TRP A 18 -5.10 -14.66 -4.17
CA TRP A 18 -4.53 -14.53 -5.51
C TRP A 18 -5.49 -13.89 -6.51
N GLN A 19 -6.78 -14.17 -6.43
CA GLN A 19 -7.79 -13.52 -7.26
C GLN A 19 -7.90 -12.03 -6.93
N ALA A 20 -7.89 -11.65 -5.66
CA ALA A 20 -7.87 -10.26 -5.23
C ALA A 20 -6.61 -9.53 -5.73
N PHE A 21 -5.43 -10.14 -5.54
CA PHE A 21 -4.17 -9.61 -6.07
C PHE A 21 -4.23 -9.36 -7.58
N MET A 22 -4.67 -10.37 -8.35
CA MET A 22 -4.79 -10.23 -9.80
C MET A 22 -5.78 -9.13 -10.18
N ALA A 23 -6.92 -9.05 -9.50
CA ALA A 23 -7.96 -8.09 -9.82
C ALA A 23 -7.50 -6.63 -9.63
N ILE A 24 -6.87 -6.32 -8.50
CA ILE A 24 -6.40 -4.95 -8.22
C ILE A 24 -5.18 -4.55 -9.05
N ASN A 25 -4.35 -5.53 -9.46
CA ASN A 25 -3.20 -5.30 -10.33
C ASN A 25 -3.53 -5.47 -11.82
N TRP A 26 -4.79 -5.74 -12.16
CA TRP A 26 -5.20 -5.85 -13.56
C TRP A 26 -5.03 -4.50 -14.27
N PRO A 27 -4.37 -4.48 -15.44
CA PRO A 27 -4.14 -3.24 -16.15
C PRO A 27 -5.46 -2.63 -16.65
N VAL A 28 -5.60 -1.34 -16.46
CA VAL A 28 -6.76 -0.57 -16.94
C VAL A 28 -6.37 0.39 -18.06
N ALA A 29 -7.33 0.73 -18.91
CA ALA A 29 -7.19 1.77 -19.90
C ALA A 29 -7.42 3.15 -19.26
N LYS A 30 -7.12 4.23 -19.97
CA LYS A 30 -7.32 5.60 -19.50
C LYS A 30 -8.79 5.93 -19.16
N ASP A 31 -9.74 5.18 -19.71
CA ASP A 31 -11.17 5.30 -19.39
C ASP A 31 -11.60 4.43 -18.20
N GLY A 32 -10.64 3.83 -17.49
CA GLY A 32 -10.86 2.98 -16.32
C GLY A 32 -11.30 1.55 -16.62
N LYS A 33 -11.45 1.17 -17.89
CA LYS A 33 -11.86 -0.19 -18.25
C LYS A 33 -10.69 -1.17 -18.18
N ALA A 34 -10.95 -2.36 -17.66
CA ALA A 34 -9.99 -3.44 -17.66
C ALA A 34 -9.52 -3.81 -19.07
N LYS A 35 -8.22 -4.03 -19.23
CA LYS A 35 -7.63 -4.55 -20.46
C LYS A 35 -8.01 -6.01 -20.67
N ALA A 36 -7.83 -6.51 -21.89
CA ALA A 36 -8.22 -7.87 -22.23
C ALA A 36 -7.34 -8.94 -21.54
N LYS A 37 -6.08 -8.62 -21.29
CA LYS A 37 -5.11 -9.55 -20.67
C LYS A 37 -4.36 -8.86 -19.54
N PHE A 38 -3.98 -9.64 -18.53
CA PHE A 38 -3.13 -9.19 -17.43
C PHE A 38 -1.77 -8.69 -17.90
N THR A 39 -1.26 -9.20 -19.02
CA THR A 39 0.03 -8.80 -19.62
C THR A 39 -0.05 -7.59 -20.54
N ASP A 40 -1.22 -7.04 -20.77
CA ASP A 40 -1.37 -5.83 -21.60
C ASP A 40 -0.76 -4.61 -20.86
N LYS A 41 -0.24 -3.67 -21.63
CA LYS A 41 0.26 -2.41 -21.05
C LYS A 41 -0.90 -1.58 -20.51
N GLY A 42 -0.75 -1.12 -19.28
CA GLY A 42 -1.72 -0.27 -18.59
C GLY A 42 -1.34 -0.16 -17.12
N ASP A 43 -1.97 0.77 -16.44
CA ASP A 43 -1.75 1.01 -15.02
C ASP A 43 -2.68 0.12 -14.19
N PRO A 44 -2.28 -0.38 -13.02
CA PRO A 44 -3.18 -1.09 -12.13
C PRO A 44 -4.25 -0.13 -11.59
N SER A 45 -5.43 -0.67 -11.29
CA SER A 45 -6.60 0.13 -10.87
C SER A 45 -6.34 0.99 -9.62
N TRP A 46 -5.48 0.53 -8.72
CA TRP A 46 -5.16 1.22 -7.47
C TRP A 46 -4.33 2.50 -7.65
N LEU A 47 -3.71 2.74 -8.79
CA LEU A 47 -2.93 3.99 -9.01
C LEU A 47 -3.78 5.26 -8.87
N GLY A 48 -5.07 5.19 -9.11
CA GLY A 48 -6.01 6.29 -8.94
C GLY A 48 -6.70 6.36 -7.57
N TRP A 49 -6.37 5.45 -6.64
CA TRP A 49 -6.99 5.44 -5.33
C TRP A 49 -6.47 6.57 -4.44
N LYS A 50 -7.27 6.92 -3.42
CA LYS A 50 -6.88 7.96 -2.47
C LYS A 50 -5.78 7.45 -1.53
N GLU A 51 -4.74 8.27 -1.41
CA GLU A 51 -3.68 8.09 -0.42
C GLU A 51 -4.18 8.52 0.96
N ALA A 52 -3.73 7.87 2.03
CA ALA A 52 -4.20 8.13 3.39
C ALA A 52 -4.16 9.62 3.76
N PHE A 53 -3.10 10.35 3.38
CA PHE A 53 -2.99 11.79 3.67
C PHE A 53 -4.01 12.67 2.95
N GLN A 54 -4.62 12.18 1.87
CA GLN A 54 -5.70 12.90 1.18
C GLN A 54 -7.04 12.75 1.92
N VAL A 55 -7.17 11.71 2.74
CA VAL A 55 -8.39 11.37 3.48
C VAL A 55 -8.28 11.85 4.93
N TYR A 56 -7.23 11.46 5.62
CA TYR A 56 -6.93 11.86 6.99
C TYR A 56 -6.00 13.07 6.96
N ARG A 57 -6.61 14.22 6.65
CA ARG A 57 -5.87 15.46 6.44
C ARG A 57 -5.26 15.97 7.74
N ALA A 58 -4.06 16.49 7.66
CA ALA A 58 -3.34 17.09 8.77
C ALA A 58 -4.08 18.25 9.44
N ASP A 59 -4.86 19.00 8.66
CA ASP A 59 -5.68 20.12 9.15
C ASP A 59 -7.03 19.66 9.72
N GLY A 60 -7.31 18.34 9.73
CA GLY A 60 -8.56 17.76 10.21
C GLY A 60 -9.81 18.14 9.41
N GLN A 61 -9.64 18.83 8.29
CA GLN A 61 -10.75 19.25 7.44
C GLN A 61 -11.31 18.08 6.62
N LYS A 62 -12.55 18.24 6.16
CA LYS A 62 -13.18 17.27 5.26
C LYS A 62 -12.29 17.07 4.01
N PRO A 63 -12.03 15.81 3.61
CA PRO A 63 -11.28 15.54 2.40
C PRO A 63 -12.00 16.06 1.15
N ALA A 64 -11.21 16.44 0.15
CA ALA A 64 -11.74 16.80 -1.15
C ALA A 64 -12.44 15.61 -1.82
N PRO A 65 -13.46 15.82 -2.67
CA PRO A 65 -14.22 14.74 -3.28
C PRO A 65 -13.35 13.68 -3.97
N TRP A 66 -13.93 12.49 -4.19
CA TRP A 66 -13.26 11.46 -5.00
C TRP A 66 -12.90 12.03 -6.38
N GLY A 67 -11.68 11.71 -6.86
CA GLY A 67 -11.17 12.24 -8.13
C GLY A 67 -10.51 13.62 -8.04
N SER A 68 -10.61 14.34 -6.90
CA SER A 68 -9.87 15.59 -6.71
C SER A 68 -8.36 15.36 -6.71
N PRO A 69 -7.58 16.32 -7.25
CA PRO A 69 -6.12 16.23 -7.30
C PRO A 69 -5.50 16.33 -5.89
N ARG A 70 -4.26 15.86 -5.76
CA ARG A 70 -3.48 15.92 -4.51
C ARG A 70 -3.27 17.36 -4.01
N THR A 71 -3.31 18.36 -4.88
CA THR A 71 -3.21 19.79 -4.51
C THR A 71 -4.32 20.23 -3.55
N GLU A 72 -5.43 19.50 -3.51
CA GLU A 72 -6.54 19.74 -2.59
C GLU A 72 -6.43 18.95 -1.26
N SER A 73 -5.31 18.25 -1.03
CA SER A 73 -5.11 17.41 0.17
C SER A 73 -4.90 18.21 1.46
N GLY A 74 -4.60 19.49 1.38
CA GLY A 74 -4.23 20.32 2.55
C GLY A 74 -2.80 20.12 3.02
N LEU A 75 -1.98 19.33 2.34
CA LEU A 75 -0.56 19.20 2.66
C LEU A 75 0.20 20.49 2.36
N ASN A 76 1.00 20.93 3.34
CA ASN A 76 1.86 22.10 3.18
C ASN A 76 3.21 21.73 2.55
N ILE A 77 3.17 21.28 1.30
CA ILE A 77 4.35 20.98 0.48
C ILE A 77 4.26 21.67 -0.87
N ASN A 78 5.36 21.67 -1.60
CA ASN A 78 5.44 22.36 -2.89
C ASN A 78 4.39 21.83 -3.89
N GLU A 79 3.60 22.74 -4.47
CA GLU A 79 2.53 22.42 -5.41
C GLU A 79 3.02 21.62 -6.63
N LYS A 80 4.25 21.84 -7.08
CA LYS A 80 4.86 21.03 -8.17
C LYS A 80 5.03 19.55 -7.79
N ILE A 81 5.21 19.26 -6.50
CA ILE A 81 5.27 17.88 -5.99
C ILE A 81 3.86 17.30 -5.96
N LEU A 82 2.89 18.04 -5.41
CA LEU A 82 1.51 17.61 -5.32
C LEU A 82 0.87 17.35 -6.69
N SER A 83 1.18 18.18 -7.69
CA SER A 83 0.65 18.01 -9.05
C SER A 83 1.38 16.97 -9.89
N ASN A 84 2.47 16.39 -9.40
CA ASN A 84 3.19 15.33 -10.11
C ASN A 84 2.53 13.96 -9.88
N ASN A 85 1.59 13.60 -10.74
CA ASN A 85 0.88 12.32 -10.66
C ASN A 85 1.73 11.10 -11.08
N ASP A 86 2.89 11.31 -11.70
CA ASP A 86 3.79 10.23 -12.11
C ASP A 86 4.68 9.72 -10.96
N ALA A 87 4.66 10.39 -9.80
CA ALA A 87 5.42 9.99 -8.63
C ALA A 87 4.52 9.88 -7.39
N ARG A 88 4.81 8.90 -6.53
CA ARG A 88 4.14 8.73 -5.23
C ARG A 88 4.65 9.78 -4.23
N ILE A 89 3.93 9.95 -3.12
CA ILE A 89 4.35 10.80 -2.00
C ILE A 89 4.34 9.94 -0.74
N LEU A 90 5.54 9.51 -0.31
CA LEU A 90 5.70 8.55 0.79
C LEU A 90 6.08 9.32 2.06
N LEU A 91 5.07 9.81 2.79
CA LEU A 91 5.26 10.63 3.98
C LEU A 91 5.80 9.85 5.17
N SER A 92 5.54 8.54 5.23
CA SER A 92 6.08 7.63 6.26
C SER A 92 7.61 7.52 6.24
N SER A 93 8.28 8.13 5.25
CA SER A 93 9.74 8.24 5.23
C SER A 93 10.29 9.35 6.16
N LYS A 94 9.42 10.20 6.71
CA LYS A 94 9.85 11.25 7.63
C LYS A 94 10.22 10.63 8.97
N THR A 95 11.50 10.74 9.37
CA THR A 95 11.91 10.39 10.73
C THR A 95 11.22 11.35 11.71
N PRO A 96 10.54 10.84 12.75
CA PRO A 96 9.88 11.70 13.73
C PRO A 96 10.88 12.61 14.41
N THR A 97 10.65 13.90 14.31
CA THR A 97 11.29 14.82 15.22
C THR A 97 10.30 15.07 16.36
N HIS A 98 10.72 14.85 17.61
CA HIS A 98 9.89 15.00 18.81
C HIS A 98 9.18 16.36 18.95
N SER A 99 9.33 17.28 18.00
CA SER A 99 8.77 18.62 18.02
C SER A 99 7.56 18.84 17.12
N ASP A 100 7.27 17.93 16.21
CA ASP A 100 6.13 18.07 15.29
C ASP A 100 4.95 17.24 15.80
N ASN A 101 3.83 17.89 16.12
CA ASN A 101 2.56 17.27 16.53
C ASN A 101 1.90 16.41 15.39
N PHE A 102 2.70 15.95 14.45
CA PHE A 102 2.30 15.18 13.29
C PHE A 102 2.81 13.76 13.48
N ASN A 103 1.96 12.92 14.07
CA ASN A 103 2.26 11.51 14.29
C ASN A 103 1.99 10.73 13.00
N ILE A 104 2.90 10.80 12.03
CA ILE A 104 2.97 9.83 10.92
C ILE A 104 3.62 8.52 11.40
N ASP A 105 4.12 8.50 12.62
CA ASP A 105 4.80 7.37 13.27
C ASP A 105 3.95 6.11 13.32
N ASP A 106 2.63 6.25 13.36
CA ASP A 106 1.72 5.11 13.45
C ASP A 106 1.79 4.19 12.22
N GLU A 107 2.22 4.66 11.05
CA GLU A 107 2.31 3.81 9.86
C GLU A 107 3.62 2.99 9.80
N THR A 108 4.70 3.48 10.38
CA THR A 108 5.95 2.72 10.49
C THR A 108 5.96 1.79 11.70
N ASP A 109 5.20 2.15 12.74
CA ASP A 109 5.19 1.46 14.04
C ASP A 109 3.97 0.52 14.24
N GLN A 110 3.12 0.39 13.22
CA GLN A 110 1.85 -0.39 13.26
C GLN A 110 2.01 -1.87 13.64
N ALA A 111 3.20 -2.43 13.59
CA ALA A 111 3.45 -3.83 13.94
C ALA A 111 4.19 -4.01 15.26
N PHE A 112 4.39 -2.97 16.06
CA PHE A 112 5.25 -3.00 17.26
C PHE A 112 6.70 -3.44 16.99
N ALA A 113 7.13 -3.41 15.71
CA ALA A 113 8.40 -3.96 15.26
C ALA A 113 9.46 -2.89 14.96
N GLY A 114 9.10 -1.60 15.01
CA GLY A 114 9.99 -0.52 14.62
C GLY A 114 10.19 -0.43 13.09
N GLU A 115 11.19 0.34 12.69
CA GLU A 115 11.53 0.51 11.28
C GLU A 115 12.08 -0.79 10.67
N LEU A 116 11.64 -1.12 9.46
CA LEU A 116 12.19 -2.20 8.66
C LEU A 116 13.28 -1.63 7.75
N PHE A 117 14.44 -2.27 7.73
CA PHE A 117 15.58 -1.86 6.91
C PHE A 117 15.84 -2.87 5.78
N ASP A 118 16.23 -2.36 4.64
CA ASP A 118 16.75 -3.22 3.56
C ASP A 118 18.21 -3.60 3.82
N GLN A 119 18.76 -4.50 2.99
CA GLN A 119 20.14 -4.99 3.10
C GLN A 119 21.22 -3.90 2.97
N ASN A 120 20.85 -2.71 2.53
CA ASN A 120 21.74 -1.55 2.40
C ASN A 120 21.58 -0.56 3.55
N GLY A 121 20.72 -0.88 4.53
CA GLY A 121 20.41 -0.01 5.66
C GLY A 121 19.48 1.13 5.34
N ASN A 122 18.75 1.08 4.21
CA ASN A 122 17.71 2.05 3.91
C ASN A 122 16.39 1.63 4.57
N VAL A 123 15.68 2.60 5.13
CA VAL A 123 14.36 2.35 5.70
C VAL A 123 13.36 1.98 4.60
N VAL A 124 12.61 0.92 4.83
CA VAL A 124 11.45 0.56 4.00
C VAL A 124 10.32 1.56 4.30
N VAL A 125 9.75 2.14 3.27
CA VAL A 125 8.70 3.14 3.40
C VAL A 125 7.36 2.57 2.97
N TYR A 126 6.29 3.07 3.60
CA TYR A 126 4.96 2.53 3.41
C TYR A 126 4.02 3.52 2.73
N GLU A 127 2.98 2.97 2.13
CA GLU A 127 1.91 3.73 1.50
C GLU A 127 0.59 3.01 1.74
N VAL A 128 -0.43 3.75 2.14
CA VAL A 128 -1.79 3.22 2.33
C VAL A 128 -2.74 3.90 1.35
N LEU A 129 -3.48 3.08 0.63
CA LEU A 129 -4.47 3.50 -0.36
C LEU A 129 -5.82 2.88 -0.04
N MET A 130 -6.89 3.64 -0.27
CA MET A 130 -8.24 3.13 -0.16
C MET A 130 -9.03 3.33 -1.44
N ASN A 131 -9.94 2.40 -1.73
CA ASN A 131 -10.84 2.52 -2.87
C ASN A 131 -11.95 3.54 -2.60
N GLN A 132 -12.72 3.89 -3.63
CA GLN A 132 -13.79 4.88 -3.51
C GLN A 132 -14.86 4.48 -2.49
N ILE A 133 -15.18 3.21 -2.39
CA ILE A 133 -16.24 2.71 -1.48
C ILE A 133 -15.85 2.92 -0.02
N GLU A 134 -14.60 2.67 0.31
CA GLU A 134 -14.07 2.94 1.64
C GLU A 134 -14.00 4.44 1.93
N PHE A 135 -13.49 5.22 0.96
CA PHE A 135 -13.44 6.67 1.03
C PHE A 135 -14.81 7.28 1.29
N ASP A 136 -15.82 6.89 0.51
CA ASP A 136 -17.18 7.43 0.63
C ASP A 136 -17.74 7.12 2.02
N TYR A 137 -17.55 5.89 2.54
CA TYR A 137 -17.98 5.52 3.89
C TYR A 137 -17.30 6.38 4.97
N VAL A 138 -15.99 6.59 4.88
CA VAL A 138 -15.22 7.45 5.81
C VAL A 138 -15.76 8.88 5.80
N VAL A 139 -16.05 9.42 4.61
CA VAL A 139 -16.56 10.79 4.46
C VAL A 139 -18.00 10.94 4.94
N GLU A 140 -18.88 10.00 4.60
CA GLU A 140 -20.30 10.02 4.98
C GLU A 140 -20.50 9.91 6.48
N ASN A 141 -19.64 9.15 7.16
CA ASN A 141 -19.69 8.97 8.61
C ASN A 141 -18.73 9.92 9.37
N GLU A 142 -18.14 10.89 8.70
CA GLU A 142 -17.20 11.89 9.25
C GLU A 142 -15.98 11.28 9.98
N LEU A 143 -15.56 10.06 9.59
CA LEU A 143 -14.48 9.32 10.25
C LEU A 143 -13.07 9.83 9.90
N TYR A 144 -12.97 10.84 9.07
CA TYR A 144 -11.71 11.40 8.56
C TYR A 144 -10.95 12.25 9.59
N ASN A 145 -11.51 12.52 10.77
CA ASN A 145 -10.82 13.21 11.86
C ASN A 145 -11.28 12.72 13.24
N LEU A 146 -10.50 13.03 14.27
CA LEU A 146 -10.75 12.58 15.63
C LEU A 146 -12.12 13.01 16.18
N ASN A 147 -12.56 14.22 15.90
CA ASN A 147 -13.85 14.71 16.39
C ASN A 147 -15.01 13.92 15.81
N GLY A 148 -14.97 13.63 14.49
CA GLY A 148 -15.96 12.78 13.82
C GLY A 148 -15.96 11.37 14.38
N GLN A 149 -14.79 10.77 14.59
CA GLN A 149 -14.67 9.42 15.18
C GLN A 149 -15.23 9.36 16.60
N LEU A 150 -14.94 10.37 17.44
CA LEU A 150 -15.51 10.47 18.79
C LEU A 150 -17.02 10.65 18.75
N ASN A 151 -17.55 11.50 17.87
CA ASN A 151 -18.99 11.67 17.70
C ASN A 151 -19.65 10.36 17.24
N PHE A 152 -19.10 9.69 16.25
CA PHE A 152 -19.60 8.41 15.77
C PHE A 152 -19.65 7.36 16.88
N SER A 153 -18.55 7.18 17.62
CA SER A 153 -18.47 6.21 18.70
C SER A 153 -19.42 6.55 19.88
N SER A 154 -19.65 7.83 20.15
CA SER A 154 -20.54 8.28 21.23
C SER A 154 -22.01 7.89 21.03
N THR A 155 -22.42 7.62 19.80
CA THR A 155 -23.76 7.12 19.46
C THR A 155 -23.92 5.62 19.73
N GLY A 156 -22.86 4.90 20.08
CA GLY A 156 -22.83 3.44 20.18
C GLY A 156 -22.76 2.75 18.79
N ALA A 157 -22.55 3.51 17.72
CA ALA A 157 -22.38 2.94 16.38
C ALA A 157 -21.09 2.13 16.29
N ILE A 158 -21.14 1.06 15.50
CA ILE A 158 -19.98 0.23 15.16
C ILE A 158 -19.69 0.46 13.67
N ALA A 159 -18.43 0.71 13.32
CA ALA A 159 -18.04 0.86 11.93
C ALA A 159 -18.28 -0.45 11.16
N ASP A 160 -19.15 -0.37 10.15
CA ASP A 160 -19.49 -1.49 9.27
C ASP A 160 -19.34 -1.04 7.81
N PHE A 161 -18.12 -1.16 7.32
CA PHE A 161 -17.78 -0.78 5.96
C PHE A 161 -18.54 -1.63 4.94
N PRO A 162 -18.92 -1.06 3.78
CA PRO A 162 -19.64 -1.77 2.73
C PRO A 162 -18.91 -3.04 2.29
N ALA A 163 -19.60 -4.15 2.29
CA ALA A 163 -19.03 -5.48 1.99
C ALA A 163 -19.08 -5.86 0.51
N GLY A 164 -19.68 -5.03 -0.32
CA GLY A 164 -19.93 -5.34 -1.73
C GLY A 164 -21.09 -6.32 -1.95
N ASP A 165 -21.27 -6.73 -3.19
CA ASP A 165 -22.31 -7.66 -3.58
C ASP A 165 -21.85 -8.51 -4.78
N TYR A 166 -21.71 -9.81 -4.58
CA TYR A 166 -21.28 -10.72 -5.65
C TYR A 166 -22.34 -10.93 -6.73
N VAL A 167 -23.63 -10.82 -6.38
CA VAL A 167 -24.73 -10.98 -7.34
C VAL A 167 -24.75 -9.80 -8.32
N ASN A 168 -24.61 -8.59 -7.78
CA ASN A 168 -24.60 -7.36 -8.55
C ASN A 168 -23.18 -6.95 -9.02
N GLN A 169 -22.17 -7.75 -8.73
CA GLN A 169 -20.78 -7.61 -9.21
C GLN A 169 -20.13 -6.28 -8.86
N TYR A 170 -20.35 -5.75 -7.65
CA TYR A 170 -19.59 -4.61 -7.14
C TYR A 170 -18.77 -4.95 -5.88
N LEU A 171 -17.65 -4.27 -5.76
CA LEU A 171 -16.71 -4.47 -4.67
C LEU A 171 -17.24 -3.86 -3.36
N GLY A 172 -16.74 -4.39 -2.25
CA GLY A 172 -16.79 -3.72 -0.96
C GLY A 172 -15.64 -2.74 -0.77
N ALA A 173 -15.50 -2.27 0.46
CA ALA A 173 -14.35 -1.47 0.88
C ALA A 173 -13.07 -2.29 0.74
N VAL A 174 -12.03 -1.66 0.19
CA VAL A 174 -10.70 -2.25 0.00
C VAL A 174 -9.63 -1.24 0.36
N GLU A 175 -8.77 -1.62 1.28
CA GLU A 175 -7.55 -0.93 1.63
C GLU A 175 -6.33 -1.73 1.15
N ILE A 176 -5.31 -1.02 0.68
CA ILE A 176 -4.03 -1.62 0.30
C ILE A 176 -2.92 -0.89 1.04
N LYS A 177 -2.03 -1.66 1.69
CA LYS A 177 -0.78 -1.13 2.21
C LYS A 177 0.38 -1.70 1.41
N PHE A 178 1.22 -0.82 0.90
CA PHE A 178 2.44 -1.16 0.19
C PHE A 178 3.67 -0.96 1.05
N ALA A 179 4.68 -1.80 0.83
CA ALA A 179 6.04 -1.61 1.33
C ALA A 179 6.98 -1.37 0.14
N TRP A 180 7.70 -0.27 0.18
CA TRP A 180 8.57 0.21 -0.89
C TRP A 180 10.03 0.23 -0.44
N LYS A 181 10.91 -0.37 -1.25
CA LYS A 181 12.36 -0.35 -1.09
C LYS A 181 12.99 0.69 -2.00
N LEU A 182 13.95 1.46 -1.49
CA LEU A 182 14.80 2.29 -2.33
C LEU A 182 15.63 1.42 -3.28
N LEU A 183 15.52 1.66 -4.60
CA LEU A 183 16.31 0.95 -5.60
C LEU A 183 17.64 1.64 -5.83
N GLU A 184 18.70 0.89 -5.63
CA GLU A 184 20.08 1.29 -5.87
C GLU A 184 20.62 0.69 -7.18
N ASP A 185 21.86 1.03 -7.56
CA ASP A 185 22.44 0.53 -8.80
C ASP A 185 22.82 -0.95 -8.75
N THR A 186 22.94 -1.50 -7.55
CA THR A 186 23.17 -2.93 -7.31
C THR A 186 21.92 -3.78 -7.45
N ASP A 187 20.73 -3.18 -7.39
CA ASP A 187 19.47 -3.90 -7.52
C ASP A 187 19.16 -4.28 -8.97
N LYS A 188 18.59 -5.46 -9.16
CA LYS A 188 18.03 -5.92 -10.43
C LYS A 188 16.65 -5.31 -10.64
N LYS A 189 16.65 -4.03 -11.05
CA LYS A 189 15.45 -3.17 -11.12
C LYS A 189 14.30 -3.81 -11.91
N GLU A 190 14.61 -4.59 -12.94
CA GLU A 190 13.63 -5.30 -13.78
C GLU A 190 12.81 -6.37 -13.04
N ARG A 191 13.21 -6.74 -11.81
CA ARG A 191 12.47 -7.71 -10.99
C ARG A 191 11.35 -7.08 -10.16
N TYR A 192 11.34 -5.76 -10.03
CA TYR A 192 10.39 -5.04 -9.18
C TYR A 192 9.33 -4.32 -10.03
N PHE A 193 8.13 -4.21 -9.47
CA PHE A 193 7.25 -3.13 -9.89
C PHE A 193 7.86 -1.83 -9.39
N GLN A 194 8.11 -0.88 -10.31
CA GLN A 194 8.91 0.30 -10.03
C GLN A 194 8.05 1.55 -10.08
N ASN A 195 8.33 2.50 -9.18
CA ASN A 195 7.76 3.83 -9.23
C ASN A 195 8.76 4.87 -8.71
N GLU A 196 8.64 6.09 -9.20
CA GLU A 196 9.28 7.23 -8.58
C GLU A 196 8.45 7.70 -7.38
N ALA A 197 9.13 8.14 -6.31
CA ALA A 197 8.44 8.68 -5.16
C ALA A 197 9.23 9.84 -4.54
N TYR A 198 8.48 10.78 -3.93
CA TYR A 198 9.04 11.78 -3.07
C TYR A 198 9.08 11.26 -1.63
N ILE A 199 10.27 11.35 -1.02
CA ILE A 199 10.51 11.01 0.38
C ILE A 199 11.23 12.16 1.07
N TYR A 200 11.14 12.23 2.39
CA TYR A 200 11.97 13.14 3.16
C TYR A 200 13.40 12.61 3.25
N ASN A 201 14.37 13.48 2.96
CA ASN A 201 15.77 13.20 3.23
C ASN A 201 16.16 13.60 4.67
N LYS A 202 17.41 13.38 5.06
CA LYS A 202 17.95 13.71 6.39
C LYS A 202 17.80 15.21 6.76
N ASP A 203 17.70 16.09 5.76
CA ASP A 203 17.51 17.52 5.94
C ASP A 203 16.03 17.92 5.97
N SER A 204 15.11 16.97 6.11
CA SER A 204 13.66 17.17 6.05
C SER A 204 13.16 17.82 4.75
N LYS A 205 13.87 17.58 3.64
CA LYS A 205 13.48 18.03 2.31
C LYS A 205 12.93 16.88 1.50
N LEU A 206 11.83 17.12 0.80
CA LEU A 206 11.28 16.15 -0.16
C LEU A 206 12.19 16.04 -1.38
N VAL A 207 12.69 14.84 -1.60
CA VAL A 207 13.53 14.48 -2.76
C VAL A 207 12.90 13.32 -3.51
N LYS A 208 13.00 13.37 -4.84
CA LYS A 208 12.49 12.30 -5.70
C LYS A 208 13.50 11.18 -5.81
N LYS A 209 13.07 9.95 -5.58
CA LYS A 209 13.87 8.73 -5.65
C LYS A 209 13.11 7.63 -6.37
N HIS A 210 13.81 6.54 -6.71
CA HIS A 210 13.27 5.40 -7.43
C HIS A 210 13.08 4.21 -6.48
N PHE A 211 11.88 3.64 -6.48
CA PHE A 211 11.49 2.59 -5.55
C PHE A 211 11.02 1.34 -6.27
N GLY A 212 11.19 0.19 -5.60
CA GLY A 212 10.63 -1.10 -5.96
C GLY A 212 9.63 -1.58 -4.92
N LEU A 213 8.51 -2.11 -5.38
CA LEU A 213 7.50 -2.71 -4.51
C LEU A 213 8.02 -4.05 -3.97
N ILE A 214 8.07 -4.19 -2.65
CA ILE A 214 8.55 -5.40 -1.98
C ILE A 214 7.51 -6.08 -1.11
N GLY A 215 6.41 -5.41 -0.78
CA GLY A 215 5.33 -6.01 0.01
C GLY A 215 3.99 -5.35 -0.29
N MET A 216 2.92 -6.15 -0.15
CA MET A 216 1.55 -5.69 -0.33
C MET A 216 0.63 -6.40 0.64
N HIS A 217 -0.10 -5.64 1.44
CA HIS A 217 -1.27 -6.13 2.16
C HIS A 217 -2.53 -5.66 1.43
N ILE A 218 -3.48 -6.56 1.27
CA ILE A 218 -4.82 -6.26 0.76
C ILE A 218 -5.79 -6.58 1.89
N SER A 219 -6.53 -5.60 2.34
CA SER A 219 -7.61 -5.74 3.31
C SER A 219 -8.94 -5.46 2.63
N GLN A 220 -9.87 -6.40 2.66
CA GLN A 220 -11.12 -6.30 1.93
C GLN A 220 -12.33 -6.73 2.77
N LYS A 221 -13.41 -5.95 2.71
CA LYS A 221 -14.72 -6.35 3.21
C LYS A 221 -15.43 -7.25 2.20
N THR A 222 -16.03 -8.32 2.70
CA THR A 222 -16.74 -9.30 1.87
C THR A 222 -18.13 -9.59 2.41
N PRO A 223 -19.13 -9.92 1.57
CA PRO A 223 -20.51 -10.19 2.01
C PRO A 223 -20.63 -11.40 2.97
N THR A 224 -19.67 -12.30 2.94
CA THR A 224 -19.69 -13.55 3.73
C THR A 224 -18.92 -13.46 5.03
N GLY A 225 -18.08 -12.41 5.20
CA GLY A 225 -17.25 -12.20 6.38
C GLY A 225 -17.60 -10.94 7.15
N LYS A 226 -17.84 -11.05 8.46
CA LYS A 226 -17.99 -9.87 9.33
C LYS A 226 -16.67 -9.13 9.49
N GLN A 227 -15.56 -9.86 9.47
CA GLN A 227 -14.21 -9.33 9.58
C GLN A 227 -13.67 -8.98 8.19
N TRP A 228 -12.64 -8.13 8.16
CA TRP A 228 -11.87 -7.89 6.98
C TRP A 228 -11.07 -9.15 6.61
N VAL A 229 -11.02 -9.47 5.32
CA VAL A 229 -10.15 -10.53 4.80
C VAL A 229 -8.81 -9.90 4.46
N TRP A 230 -7.77 -10.35 5.13
CA TRP A 230 -6.40 -9.88 4.95
C TRP A 230 -5.61 -10.85 4.08
N SER A 231 -4.90 -10.32 3.10
CA SER A 231 -3.98 -11.08 2.24
C SER A 231 -2.64 -10.37 2.22
N THR A 232 -1.56 -11.12 2.40
CA THR A 232 -0.19 -10.60 2.37
C THR A 232 0.55 -11.20 1.20
N PHE A 233 1.24 -10.35 0.44
CA PHE A 233 2.12 -10.71 -0.65
C PHE A 233 3.49 -10.08 -0.42
N GLU A 234 4.52 -10.86 -0.63
CA GLU A 234 5.89 -10.43 -0.49
C GLU A 234 6.67 -10.67 -1.78
N HIS A 235 7.67 -9.83 -2.01
CA HIS A 235 8.56 -10.01 -3.14
C HIS A 235 9.40 -11.26 -2.94
N ILE A 236 9.62 -12.00 -4.02
CA ILE A 236 10.36 -13.28 -3.99
C ILE A 236 11.80 -13.14 -3.48
N ASP A 237 12.37 -11.95 -3.58
CA ASP A 237 13.74 -11.67 -3.14
C ASP A 237 13.80 -11.06 -1.72
N ASN A 238 12.72 -11.12 -0.92
CA ASN A 238 12.73 -10.51 0.42
C ASN A 238 13.58 -11.31 1.42
N LEU A 239 13.40 -12.62 1.48
CA LEU A 239 13.98 -13.47 2.54
C LEU A 239 14.97 -14.51 2.01
N ASP A 240 14.75 -15.02 0.80
CA ASP A 240 15.54 -16.10 0.25
C ASP A 240 16.57 -15.59 -0.77
N GLN A 241 17.75 -16.21 -0.74
CA GLN A 241 18.73 -16.03 -1.81
C GLN A 241 18.22 -16.68 -3.08
N ASN A 242 18.14 -15.92 -4.15
CA ASN A 242 17.74 -16.41 -5.47
C ASN A 242 18.93 -16.44 -6.43
N VAL A 243 18.86 -17.34 -7.40
CA VAL A 243 19.87 -17.46 -8.47
C VAL A 243 19.18 -17.32 -9.81
N ILE A 244 19.65 -16.35 -10.60
CA ILE A 244 19.17 -16.14 -11.96
C ILE A 244 20.22 -16.69 -12.93
N ILE A 245 19.78 -17.54 -13.83
CA ILE A 245 20.61 -18.03 -14.96
C ILE A 245 20.05 -17.37 -16.23
N ASP A 246 20.86 -16.58 -16.89
CA ASP A 246 20.47 -15.95 -18.14
C ASP A 246 20.49 -16.94 -19.32
N LYS A 247 20.01 -16.51 -20.49
CA LYS A 247 19.97 -17.32 -21.72
C LYS A 247 21.36 -17.77 -22.22
N ASN A 248 22.43 -17.15 -21.72
CA ASN A 248 23.83 -17.48 -22.06
C ASN A 248 24.47 -18.41 -21.02
N GLY A 249 23.71 -18.79 -19.96
CA GLY A 249 24.20 -19.61 -18.87
C GLY A 249 24.95 -18.83 -17.77
N SER A 250 24.99 -17.51 -17.83
CA SER A 250 25.62 -16.69 -16.78
C SER A 250 24.74 -16.66 -15.55
N THR A 251 25.36 -16.85 -14.40
CA THR A 251 24.69 -16.91 -13.11
C THR A 251 24.79 -15.60 -12.37
N THR A 252 23.69 -15.08 -11.90
CA THR A 252 23.62 -13.93 -10.98
C THR A 252 22.97 -14.35 -9.69
N VAL A 253 23.63 -14.09 -8.57
CA VAL A 253 23.08 -14.30 -7.23
C VAL A 253 22.33 -13.04 -6.82
N ILE A 254 21.10 -13.19 -6.34
CA ILE A 254 20.29 -12.12 -5.76
C ILE A 254 20.30 -12.33 -4.26
N HIS A 255 20.84 -11.35 -3.55
CA HIS A 255 20.83 -11.36 -2.08
C HIS A 255 19.47 -10.92 -1.54
N PRO A 256 19.01 -11.47 -0.42
CA PRO A 256 17.74 -11.13 0.20
C PRO A 256 17.65 -9.64 0.54
N THR A 257 16.51 -9.04 0.24
CA THR A 257 16.25 -7.60 0.48
C THR A 257 16.22 -7.26 1.97
N LEU A 258 15.63 -8.12 2.80
CA LEU A 258 15.34 -7.86 4.22
C LEU A 258 16.26 -8.64 5.16
N THR A 259 17.41 -9.07 4.69
CA THR A 259 18.41 -9.79 5.48
C THR A 259 19.66 -8.93 5.59
N ASP A 260 20.16 -8.72 6.82
CA ASP A 260 21.44 -8.06 7.03
C ASP A 260 22.56 -8.94 6.45
N PRO A 261 23.30 -8.47 5.43
CA PRO A 261 24.37 -9.26 4.83
C PRO A 261 25.54 -9.55 5.77
N ASN A 262 25.61 -8.84 6.90
CA ASN A 262 26.64 -9.03 7.93
C ASN A 262 26.13 -9.86 9.11
N CYS A 263 24.90 -10.32 9.10
CA CYS A 263 24.36 -11.16 10.16
C CYS A 263 24.84 -12.61 9.99
N GLU A 264 25.61 -13.10 10.95
CA GLU A 264 26.15 -14.48 10.94
C GLU A 264 25.11 -15.52 11.38
N ILE A 265 23.97 -15.09 11.98
CA ILE A 265 23.01 -15.98 12.68
C ILE A 265 21.53 -15.63 12.33
N CYS A 266 21.27 -14.89 11.30
CA CYS A 266 19.89 -14.53 10.97
C CYS A 266 19.13 -15.65 10.20
#